data_423b0de75b7b6c454af5a585a865aee0
#
_entry.id   423b0de75b7b6c454af5a585a865aee0
#
_cell.length_a   1.000
_cell.length_b   1.000
_cell.length_c   1.000
_cell.angle_alpha   90.00
_cell.angle_beta   90.00
_cell.angle_gamma   90.00
#
_symmetry.space_group_name_H-M   'P 1'
#
loop_
_entity.id
_entity.type
_entity.pdbx_description
1 polymer ?
#
loop_
_entity_poly.entity_id
_entity_poly.type
_entity_poly.pdbx_seq_one_letter_code
_entity_poly.pdbx_strand_id
1 'polypeptide(L)'
;MLNRPEKSIKERLSKLENHINNENPLLIDVVSRFKRLDTVAYKMGLLDTDDSYATSIPWWPLVSILGTFSAGKSSFINNFLGDKLQLTGNQAVDDKFTVITYSNSKENRVLPGVALNSDPRFPFYQMSDEIDKVASGEGRRIVAYLQMKTSNSDKLSGKIIIDSPGFDADEQRNAILRLSDHIVDLSDLVLVFFDARHPEPGAMHDTLEHLVGNTINRSDSEKFLYILNKIDTAAQEDNPEAVVAAWQRALAAKGLTAGRFYSIYNSDVAVPIKDEAVRKRFESKCEQDKAAIFERIHQVEVERSYRIVGALQTISSDIENVVMPTVKEAMNRWLKMVLT
;
A
#
# COMPACT_ATOMS: atom_id res chain seq x y z
N MET A 1 32.26 -19.38 -12.74
CA MET A 1 32.23 -19.28 -11.27
C MET A 1 30.78 -19.35 -10.85
N LEU A 2 30.48 -20.08 -9.79
CA LEU A 2 29.10 -20.08 -9.28
C LEU A 2 28.82 -18.71 -8.65
N ASN A 3 27.70 -18.07 -9.01
CA ASN A 3 27.28 -16.80 -8.45
C ASN A 3 27.03 -16.98 -6.95
N ARG A 4 27.34 -15.97 -6.18
CA ARG A 4 27.09 -15.92 -4.74
C ARG A 4 26.52 -14.54 -4.40
N PRO A 5 25.57 -14.46 -3.46
CA PRO A 5 24.99 -13.18 -3.07
C PRO A 5 26.05 -12.24 -2.49
N GLU A 6 25.98 -10.98 -2.86
CA GLU A 6 26.79 -9.91 -2.29
C GLU A 6 26.51 -9.71 -0.79
N LYS A 7 27.39 -8.95 -0.14
CA LYS A 7 27.25 -8.64 1.28
C LYS A 7 25.97 -7.85 1.57
N SER A 8 25.60 -6.92 0.69
CA SER A 8 24.37 -6.11 0.70
C SER A 8 23.10 -6.97 0.78
N ILE A 9 23.00 -8.00 -0.06
CA ILE A 9 21.88 -8.94 -0.08
C ILE A 9 21.82 -9.76 1.22
N LYS A 10 22.95 -10.24 1.72
CA LYS A 10 22.98 -10.99 2.99
C LYS A 10 22.52 -10.14 4.18
N GLU A 11 22.94 -8.88 4.25
CA GLU A 11 22.51 -7.94 5.28
C GLU A 11 21.02 -7.64 5.17
N ARG A 12 20.51 -7.48 3.93
CA ARG A 12 19.08 -7.25 3.68
C ARG A 12 18.24 -8.46 4.08
N LEU A 13 18.66 -9.67 3.74
CA LEU A 13 18.01 -10.92 4.15
C LEU A 13 17.99 -11.08 5.67
N SER A 14 19.09 -10.76 6.35
CA SER A 14 19.14 -10.80 7.81
C SER A 14 18.18 -9.81 8.47
N LYS A 15 18.09 -8.59 7.93
CA LYS A 15 17.10 -7.60 8.40
C LYS A 15 15.66 -8.08 8.14
N LEU A 16 15.41 -8.64 6.96
CA LEU A 16 14.11 -9.21 6.60
C LEU A 16 13.68 -10.29 7.58
N GLU A 17 14.56 -11.26 7.88
CA GLU A 17 14.28 -12.33 8.84
C GLU A 17 13.96 -11.78 10.25
N ASN A 18 14.70 -10.77 10.70
CA ASN A 18 14.45 -10.13 11.99
C ASN A 18 13.07 -9.46 12.03
N HIS A 19 12.68 -8.75 10.98
CA HIS A 19 11.35 -8.12 10.92
C HIS A 19 10.23 -9.18 10.85
N ILE A 20 10.37 -10.19 10.00
CA ILE A 20 9.39 -11.27 9.88
C ILE A 20 9.23 -12.01 11.22
N ASN A 21 10.33 -12.31 11.91
CA ASN A 21 10.27 -12.99 13.20
C ASN A 21 9.54 -12.17 14.27
N ASN A 22 9.65 -10.84 14.22
CA ASN A 22 9.01 -9.95 15.19
C ASN A 22 7.56 -9.61 14.85
N GLU A 23 7.21 -9.50 13.56
CA GLU A 23 5.93 -8.99 13.11
C GLU A 23 4.98 -10.09 12.60
N ASN A 24 5.52 -11.13 11.93
CA ASN A 24 4.74 -12.26 11.40
C ASN A 24 5.56 -13.56 11.39
N PRO A 25 5.81 -14.17 12.56
CA PRO A 25 6.68 -15.35 12.69
C PRO A 25 6.20 -16.58 11.90
N LEU A 26 4.92 -16.62 11.47
CA LEU A 26 4.40 -17.71 10.64
C LEU A 26 5.07 -17.78 9.26
N LEU A 27 5.61 -16.68 8.77
CA LEU A 27 6.27 -16.61 7.47
C LEU A 27 7.77 -16.94 7.52
N ILE A 28 8.38 -17.18 8.68
CA ILE A 28 9.83 -17.44 8.82
C ILE A 28 10.28 -18.66 8.01
N ASP A 29 9.47 -19.72 8.01
CA ASP A 29 9.75 -20.93 7.23
C ASP A 29 9.70 -20.64 5.72
N VAL A 30 8.80 -19.75 5.29
CA VAL A 30 8.68 -19.35 3.89
C VAL A 30 9.91 -18.56 3.45
N VAL A 31 10.42 -17.64 4.28
CA VAL A 31 11.70 -16.93 4.03
C VAL A 31 12.84 -17.95 3.86
N SER A 32 12.93 -18.93 4.74
CA SER A 32 13.93 -19.98 4.67
C SER A 32 13.88 -20.77 3.35
N ARG A 33 12.67 -21.03 2.84
CA ARG A 33 12.47 -21.71 1.54
C ARG A 33 12.88 -20.81 0.36
N PHE A 34 12.58 -19.51 0.39
CA PHE A 34 13.08 -18.57 -0.63
C PHE A 34 14.61 -18.51 -0.64
N LYS A 35 15.28 -18.47 0.51
CA LYS A 35 16.74 -18.50 0.61
C LYS A 35 17.35 -19.78 0.02
N ARG A 36 16.66 -20.92 0.19
CA ARG A 36 17.07 -22.18 -0.46
C ARG A 36 16.90 -22.09 -1.99
N LEU A 37 15.81 -21.49 -2.46
CA LEU A 37 15.54 -21.26 -3.87
C LEU A 37 16.61 -20.33 -4.48
N ASP A 38 16.94 -19.21 -3.81
CA ASP A 38 18.05 -18.32 -4.19
C ASP A 38 19.37 -19.09 -4.34
N THR A 39 19.65 -19.99 -3.38
CA THR A 39 20.87 -20.80 -3.43
C THR A 39 20.92 -21.70 -4.68
N VAL A 40 19.80 -22.27 -5.09
CA VAL A 40 19.69 -23.05 -6.33
C VAL A 40 19.85 -22.13 -7.54
N ALA A 41 19.16 -21.01 -7.56
CA ALA A 41 19.19 -20.03 -8.64
C ALA A 41 20.59 -19.46 -8.89
N TYR A 42 21.35 -19.11 -7.85
CA TYR A 42 22.75 -18.68 -7.98
C TYR A 42 23.64 -19.78 -8.61
N LYS A 43 23.46 -21.03 -8.19
CA LYS A 43 24.22 -22.17 -8.75
C LYS A 43 23.90 -22.41 -10.22
N MET A 44 22.70 -22.08 -10.65
CA MET A 44 22.23 -22.23 -12.02
C MET A 44 22.50 -20.99 -12.88
N GLY A 45 22.99 -19.89 -12.31
CA GLY A 45 23.18 -18.61 -13.02
C GLY A 45 21.87 -17.91 -13.38
N LEU A 46 20.80 -18.14 -12.64
CA LEU A 46 19.48 -17.51 -12.82
C LEU A 46 19.33 -16.22 -12.04
N LEU A 47 20.19 -15.98 -11.06
CA LEU A 47 20.26 -14.75 -10.27
C LEU A 47 21.65 -14.13 -10.39
N ASP A 48 21.70 -12.82 -10.54
CA ASP A 48 22.91 -12.03 -10.39
C ASP A 48 23.28 -11.88 -8.91
N THR A 49 24.49 -11.41 -8.62
CA THR A 49 25.05 -11.38 -7.25
C THR A 49 24.34 -10.37 -6.34
N ASP A 50 23.67 -9.39 -6.92
CA ASP A 50 22.91 -8.29 -6.28
C ASP A 50 21.39 -8.53 -6.24
N ASP A 51 20.92 -9.68 -6.77
CA ASP A 51 19.51 -10.07 -6.77
C ASP A 51 19.20 -11.21 -5.80
N SER A 52 17.93 -11.30 -5.35
CA SER A 52 17.40 -12.41 -4.54
C SER A 52 15.88 -12.47 -4.68
N TYR A 53 15.31 -13.62 -4.93
CA TYR A 53 13.85 -13.82 -4.93
C TYR A 53 13.24 -13.44 -3.59
N ALA A 54 13.91 -13.78 -2.47
CA ALA A 54 13.42 -13.43 -1.14
C ALA A 54 13.32 -11.92 -0.91
N THR A 55 14.25 -11.11 -1.45
CA THR A 55 14.21 -9.66 -1.29
C THR A 55 13.35 -8.94 -2.33
N SER A 56 13.00 -9.61 -3.42
CA SER A 56 12.12 -9.06 -4.48
C SER A 56 10.63 -9.21 -4.15
N ILE A 57 10.28 -10.09 -3.21
CA ILE A 57 8.89 -10.30 -2.78
C ILE A 57 8.47 -9.19 -1.81
N PRO A 58 7.33 -8.52 -2.01
CA PRO A 58 6.75 -7.62 -1.01
C PRO A 58 6.09 -8.44 0.10
N TRP A 59 6.77 -8.57 1.23
CA TRP A 59 6.33 -9.38 2.36
C TRP A 59 5.20 -8.76 3.17
N TRP A 60 5.19 -7.44 3.30
CA TRP A 60 4.15 -6.70 4.03
C TRP A 60 3.06 -6.22 3.07
N PRO A 61 1.77 -6.42 3.41
CA PRO A 61 0.69 -5.79 2.67
C PRO A 61 0.78 -4.28 2.78
N LEU A 62 0.48 -3.60 1.68
CA LEU A 62 0.49 -2.17 1.56
C LEU A 62 -0.94 -1.64 1.53
N VAL A 63 -1.27 -0.79 2.49
CA VAL A 63 -2.56 -0.10 2.59
C VAL A 63 -2.36 1.38 2.29
N SER A 64 -2.86 1.86 1.17
CA SER A 64 -2.76 3.27 0.80
C SER A 64 -4.02 4.02 1.14
N ILE A 65 -3.85 5.23 1.67
CA ILE A 65 -4.91 6.14 2.05
C ILE A 65 -4.78 7.40 1.22
N LEU A 66 -5.74 7.59 0.32
CA LEU A 66 -5.77 8.67 -0.65
C LEU A 66 -6.97 9.57 -0.39
N GLY A 67 -6.89 10.82 -0.82
CA GLY A 67 -8.02 11.74 -0.71
C GLY A 67 -7.59 13.19 -0.71
N THR A 68 -8.56 14.09 -0.88
CA THR A 68 -8.33 15.54 -0.86
C THR A 68 -7.79 16.03 0.47
N PHE A 69 -7.27 17.24 0.44
CA PHE A 69 -6.94 17.98 1.65
C PHE A 69 -8.18 18.03 2.58
N SER A 70 -7.95 17.95 3.86
CA SER A 70 -9.00 17.94 4.89
C SER A 70 -10.03 16.79 4.82
N ALA A 71 -9.91 15.80 3.95
CA ALA A 71 -10.84 14.65 3.93
C ALA A 71 -10.81 13.79 5.20
N GLY A 72 -9.88 14.06 6.12
CA GLY A 72 -9.78 13.38 7.42
C GLY A 72 -8.94 12.12 7.44
N LYS A 73 -8.05 11.93 6.46
CA LYS A 73 -7.11 10.80 6.37
C LYS A 73 -6.28 10.64 7.65
N SER A 74 -5.59 11.71 8.07
CA SER A 74 -4.72 11.70 9.26
C SER A 74 -5.48 11.39 10.55
N SER A 75 -6.72 11.90 10.69
CA SER A 75 -7.58 11.58 11.84
C SER A 75 -7.99 10.10 11.84
N PHE A 76 -8.29 9.55 10.66
CA PHE A 76 -8.60 8.12 10.51
C PHE A 76 -7.40 7.25 10.88
N ILE A 77 -6.21 7.59 10.40
CA ILE A 77 -4.95 6.88 10.72
C ILE A 77 -4.71 6.89 12.22
N ASN A 78 -4.80 8.05 12.87
CA ASN A 78 -4.63 8.17 14.31
C ASN A 78 -5.66 7.33 15.09
N ASN A 79 -6.92 7.34 14.67
CA ASN A 79 -7.96 6.52 15.27
C ASN A 79 -7.70 5.01 15.05
N PHE A 80 -7.27 4.62 13.84
CA PHE A 80 -6.90 3.24 13.55
C PHE A 80 -5.74 2.77 14.42
N LEU A 81 -4.68 3.56 14.52
CA LEU A 81 -3.49 3.21 15.30
C LEU A 81 -3.72 3.30 16.83
N GLY A 82 -4.70 4.09 17.26
CA GLY A 82 -4.89 4.42 18.67
C GLY A 82 -3.81 5.36 19.21
N ASP A 83 -3.14 6.11 18.33
CA ASP A 83 -2.02 6.99 18.65
C ASP A 83 -2.08 8.28 17.79
N LYS A 84 -1.52 9.38 18.30
CA LYS A 84 -1.45 10.68 17.61
C LYS A 84 -0.18 10.78 16.78
N LEU A 85 -0.03 9.94 15.77
CA LEU A 85 1.15 9.89 14.91
C LEU A 85 1.13 10.96 13.81
N GLN A 86 -0.02 11.15 13.18
CA GLN A 86 -0.23 12.11 12.11
C GLN A 86 -0.70 13.45 12.67
N LEU A 87 -0.12 14.54 12.17
CA LEU A 87 -0.58 15.88 12.50
C LEU A 87 -1.99 16.09 11.88
N THR A 88 -2.89 16.62 12.69
CA THR A 88 -4.26 16.93 12.26
C THR A 88 -4.47 18.44 12.37
N GLY A 89 -5.02 19.06 11.33
CA GLY A 89 -5.28 20.50 11.31
C GLY A 89 -5.84 20.98 9.98
N ASN A 90 -6.21 22.27 9.92
CA ASN A 90 -6.74 22.90 8.70
C ASN A 90 -5.65 23.52 7.82
N GLN A 91 -4.36 23.40 8.19
CA GLN A 91 -3.24 23.83 7.36
C GLN A 91 -2.61 22.61 6.70
N ALA A 92 -2.20 22.74 5.44
CA ALA A 92 -1.47 21.71 4.72
C ALA A 92 -0.16 21.41 5.47
N VAL A 93 -0.12 20.30 6.15
CA VAL A 93 1.01 19.98 7.06
C VAL A 93 1.98 19.02 6.40
N ASP A 94 1.49 18.13 5.53
CA ASP A 94 2.33 17.14 4.84
C ASP A 94 2.14 17.28 3.32
N ASP A 95 3.18 17.74 2.65
CA ASP A 95 3.34 17.77 1.19
C ASP A 95 3.96 16.47 0.63
N LYS A 96 4.17 15.48 1.51
CA LYS A 96 4.85 14.22 1.22
C LYS A 96 3.98 13.03 1.52
N PHE A 97 4.19 11.97 0.74
CA PHE A 97 3.67 10.65 1.12
C PHE A 97 4.37 10.18 2.39
N THR A 98 3.57 9.78 3.36
CA THR A 98 4.08 9.26 4.63
C THR A 98 3.93 7.75 4.67
N VAL A 99 5.05 7.04 4.68
CA VAL A 99 5.09 5.59 4.86
C VAL A 99 5.16 5.28 6.35
N ILE A 100 4.17 4.60 6.87
CA ILE A 100 4.02 4.30 8.29
C ILE A 100 4.30 2.81 8.50
N THR A 101 5.30 2.51 9.32
CA THR A 101 5.77 1.15 9.60
C THR A 101 5.83 0.87 11.09
N TYR A 102 5.68 -0.40 11.46
CA TYR A 102 5.81 -0.84 12.84
C TYR A 102 7.25 -0.70 13.36
N SER A 103 7.38 -0.36 14.64
CA SER A 103 8.65 -0.35 15.35
C SER A 103 8.44 -0.76 16.81
N ASN A 104 9.32 -1.59 17.34
CA ASN A 104 9.33 -1.95 18.77
C ASN A 104 9.74 -0.79 19.69
N SER A 105 10.20 0.34 19.14
CA SER A 105 10.55 1.52 19.90
C SER A 105 9.29 2.19 20.46
N LYS A 106 9.30 2.56 21.73
CA LYS A 106 8.21 3.32 22.36
C LYS A 106 8.09 4.76 21.80
N GLU A 107 9.12 5.24 21.15
CA GLU A 107 9.14 6.58 20.58
C GLU A 107 8.79 6.52 19.09
N ASN A 108 7.79 7.28 18.69
CA ASN A 108 7.48 7.53 17.30
C ASN A 108 8.64 8.35 16.67
N ARG A 109 9.10 7.92 15.51
CA ARG A 109 10.19 8.60 14.79
C ARG A 109 9.71 9.04 13.42
N VAL A 110 10.19 10.20 13.01
CA VAL A 110 10.03 10.72 11.65
C VAL A 110 11.41 10.67 10.98
N LEU A 111 11.50 9.96 9.87
CA LEU A 111 12.74 9.74 9.14
C LEU A 111 12.57 10.27 7.70
N PRO A 112 13.64 10.78 7.09
CA PRO A 112 13.59 11.19 5.68
C PRO A 112 13.34 9.99 4.77
N GLY A 113 12.81 10.24 3.57
CA GLY A 113 12.47 9.18 2.58
C GLY A 113 13.65 8.26 2.24
N VAL A 114 14.89 8.74 2.33
CA VAL A 114 16.09 7.91 2.11
C VAL A 114 16.17 6.72 3.07
N ALA A 115 15.53 6.78 4.24
CA ALA A 115 15.50 5.66 5.17
C ALA A 115 14.76 4.44 4.61
N LEU A 116 13.82 4.65 3.69
CA LEU A 116 13.06 3.59 3.02
C LEU A 116 13.94 2.69 2.15
N ASN A 117 15.03 3.21 1.58
CA ASN A 117 15.95 2.42 0.76
C ASN A 117 16.67 1.32 1.57
N SER A 118 16.82 1.52 2.87
CA SER A 118 17.47 0.56 3.77
C SER A 118 16.49 -0.36 4.50
N ASP A 119 15.19 -0.12 4.39
CA ASP A 119 14.13 -0.93 5.01
C ASP A 119 13.75 -2.09 4.09
N PRO A 120 13.96 -3.36 4.49
CA PRO A 120 13.68 -4.51 3.64
C PRO A 120 12.18 -4.80 3.49
N ARG A 121 11.34 -4.16 4.29
CA ARG A 121 9.88 -4.37 4.28
C ARG A 121 9.21 -3.77 3.07
N PHE A 122 9.81 -2.74 2.49
CA PHE A 122 9.22 -2.02 1.38
C PHE A 122 10.06 -2.13 0.09
N PRO A 123 9.44 -2.42 -1.06
CA PRO A 123 10.15 -2.56 -2.34
C PRO A 123 10.49 -1.21 -2.99
N PHE A 124 10.79 -0.16 -2.22
CA PHE A 124 11.06 1.19 -2.74
C PHE A 124 12.30 1.29 -3.62
N TYR A 125 13.30 0.43 -3.43
CA TYR A 125 14.45 0.40 -4.29
C TYR A 125 14.10 0.04 -5.74
N GLN A 126 13.08 -0.83 -5.93
CA GLN A 126 12.54 -1.15 -7.25
C GLN A 126 11.70 0.01 -7.82
N MET A 127 10.97 0.72 -6.96
CA MET A 127 10.16 1.87 -7.34
C MET A 127 10.99 3.00 -7.96
N SER A 128 12.14 3.33 -7.36
CA SER A 128 13.04 4.37 -7.88
C SER A 128 13.52 4.04 -9.30
N ASP A 129 13.92 2.78 -9.51
CA ASP A 129 14.42 2.30 -10.80
C ASP A 129 13.32 2.21 -11.87
N GLU A 130 12.10 1.80 -11.48
CA GLU A 130 10.97 1.73 -12.41
C GLU A 130 10.51 3.13 -12.84
N ILE A 131 10.50 4.10 -11.93
CA ILE A 131 10.14 5.48 -12.27
C ILE A 131 11.23 6.15 -13.12
N ASP A 132 12.50 5.85 -12.87
CA ASP A 132 13.60 6.32 -13.75
C ASP A 132 13.50 5.75 -15.17
N LYS A 133 12.95 4.56 -15.37
CA LYS A 133 12.68 4.00 -16.70
C LYS A 133 11.59 4.76 -17.46
N VAL A 134 10.61 5.30 -16.75
CA VAL A 134 9.47 6.03 -17.34
C VAL A 134 9.77 7.53 -17.48
N ALA A 135 10.50 8.11 -16.52
CA ALA A 135 10.87 9.52 -16.47
C ALA A 135 12.30 9.67 -15.93
N SER A 136 13.26 9.76 -16.84
CA SER A 136 14.69 9.85 -16.52
C SER A 136 15.02 10.97 -15.54
N GLY A 137 15.62 10.63 -14.41
CA GLY A 137 16.02 11.54 -13.32
C GLY A 137 14.96 11.81 -12.28
N GLU A 138 13.71 11.33 -12.44
CA GLU A 138 12.67 11.49 -11.42
C GLU A 138 12.75 10.44 -10.30
N GLY A 139 13.28 9.24 -10.56
CA GLY A 139 13.47 8.21 -9.54
C GLY A 139 14.31 8.70 -8.36
N ARG A 140 15.34 9.52 -8.61
CA ARG A 140 16.14 10.15 -7.55
C ARG A 140 15.38 11.23 -6.76
N ARG A 141 14.37 11.85 -7.36
CA ARG A 141 13.54 12.89 -6.73
C ARG A 141 12.43 12.31 -5.86
N ILE A 142 12.03 11.05 -6.06
CA ILE A 142 10.97 10.40 -5.30
C ILE A 142 11.24 10.43 -3.81
N VAL A 143 12.48 10.23 -3.41
CA VAL A 143 12.90 10.31 -2.01
C VAL A 143 12.54 11.67 -1.38
N ALA A 144 12.49 12.75 -2.16
CA ALA A 144 12.08 14.06 -1.70
C ALA A 144 10.57 14.16 -1.41
N TYR A 145 9.75 13.34 -2.11
CA TYR A 145 8.30 13.29 -1.93
C TYR A 145 7.85 12.26 -0.89
N LEU A 146 8.78 11.54 -0.27
CA LEU A 146 8.51 10.50 0.71
C LEU A 146 9.08 10.88 2.07
N GLN A 147 8.40 10.45 3.12
CA GLN A 147 8.92 10.38 4.48
C GLN A 147 8.49 9.07 5.13
N MET A 148 9.20 8.66 6.17
CA MET A 148 8.87 7.46 6.94
C MET A 148 8.53 7.86 8.36
N LYS A 149 7.42 7.33 8.90
CA LYS A 149 7.09 7.42 10.33
C LYS A 149 7.02 6.02 10.91
N THR A 150 7.43 5.87 12.15
CA THR A 150 7.35 4.60 12.87
C THR A 150 6.44 4.73 14.07
N SER A 151 5.66 3.70 14.34
CA SER A 151 4.80 3.59 15.53
C SER A 151 4.88 2.19 16.13
N ASN A 152 4.69 2.10 17.43
CA ASN A 152 4.63 0.82 18.16
C ASN A 152 3.22 0.27 18.31
N SER A 153 2.25 0.79 17.58
CA SER A 153 0.89 0.28 17.60
C SER A 153 0.84 -1.15 17.06
N ASP A 154 0.31 -2.08 17.84
CA ASP A 154 0.16 -3.48 17.42
C ASP A 154 -0.71 -3.63 16.16
N LYS A 155 -1.62 -2.68 15.92
CA LYS A 155 -2.46 -2.66 14.71
C LYS A 155 -1.65 -2.43 13.42
N LEU A 156 -0.43 -1.92 13.54
CA LEU A 156 0.48 -1.69 12.43
C LEU A 156 1.43 -2.88 12.19
N SER A 157 1.57 -3.78 13.18
CA SER A 157 2.41 -4.97 13.03
C SER A 157 1.97 -5.78 11.82
N GLY A 158 2.93 -6.23 11.01
CA GLY A 158 2.69 -7.05 9.83
C GLY A 158 2.11 -6.32 8.61
N LYS A 159 2.03 -4.97 8.60
CA LYS A 159 1.54 -4.17 7.47
C LYS A 159 2.22 -2.81 7.34
N ILE A 160 2.06 -2.19 6.20
CA ILE A 160 2.54 -0.84 5.91
C ILE A 160 1.35 0.03 5.52
N ILE A 161 1.25 1.23 6.10
CA ILE A 161 0.25 2.23 5.69
C ILE A 161 0.98 3.36 4.95
N ILE A 162 0.42 3.80 3.84
CA ILE A 162 0.87 5.00 3.12
C ILE A 162 -0.23 6.05 3.17
N ASP A 163 0.08 7.19 3.78
CA ASP A 163 -0.77 8.39 3.75
C ASP A 163 -0.32 9.30 2.61
N SER A 164 -1.26 9.66 1.73
CA SER A 164 -0.97 10.59 0.63
C SER A 164 -1.04 12.04 1.10
N PRO A 165 -0.25 12.95 0.49
CA PRO A 165 -0.50 14.37 0.64
C PRO A 165 -1.90 14.74 0.14
N GLY A 166 -2.41 15.92 0.53
CA GLY A 166 -3.61 16.47 -0.08
C GLY A 166 -3.33 16.90 -1.52
N PHE A 167 -4.25 16.58 -2.45
CA PHE A 167 -4.04 16.77 -3.89
C PHE A 167 -4.29 18.20 -4.41
N ASP A 168 -4.33 19.20 -3.54
CA ASP A 168 -4.74 20.58 -3.91
C ASP A 168 -3.61 21.50 -4.38
N ALA A 169 -2.36 21.03 -4.49
CA ALA A 169 -1.20 21.87 -4.80
C ALA A 169 -0.82 21.85 -6.31
N ASP A 170 -0.80 23.03 -6.94
CA ASP A 170 -0.70 23.21 -8.40
C ASP A 170 0.66 22.86 -9.03
N GLU A 171 1.79 23.10 -8.37
CA GLU A 171 3.11 23.00 -9.04
C GLU A 171 3.77 21.60 -9.00
N GLN A 172 3.40 20.73 -8.08
CA GLN A 172 3.97 19.38 -7.95
C GLN A 172 3.01 18.27 -8.40
N ARG A 173 1.85 18.65 -8.95
CA ARG A 173 0.73 17.77 -9.25
C ARG A 173 1.10 16.55 -10.09
N ASN A 174 1.84 16.73 -11.17
CA ASN A 174 2.17 15.64 -12.09
C ASN A 174 3.09 14.57 -11.46
N ALA A 175 4.07 14.97 -10.66
CA ALA A 175 4.96 14.03 -9.98
C ALA A 175 4.21 13.26 -8.87
N ILE A 176 3.37 13.97 -8.11
CA ILE A 176 2.55 13.37 -7.05
C ILE A 176 1.51 12.41 -7.65
N LEU A 177 0.87 12.74 -8.77
CA LEU A 177 -0.10 11.89 -9.45
C LEU A 177 0.57 10.60 -9.96
N ARG A 178 1.72 10.68 -10.63
CA ARG A 178 2.48 9.49 -11.09
C ARG A 178 2.90 8.61 -9.92
N LEU A 179 3.38 9.22 -8.84
CA LEU A 179 3.74 8.49 -7.62
C LEU A 179 2.51 7.84 -6.99
N SER A 180 1.36 8.51 -7.03
CA SER A 180 0.09 7.94 -6.57
C SER A 180 -0.32 6.72 -7.39
N ASP A 181 -0.25 6.79 -8.73
CA ASP A 181 -0.57 5.67 -9.61
C ASP A 181 0.31 4.46 -9.27
N HIS A 182 1.61 4.69 -9.11
CA HIS A 182 2.55 3.62 -8.77
C HIS A 182 2.32 3.03 -7.37
N ILE A 183 2.01 3.87 -6.38
CA ILE A 183 1.64 3.43 -5.02
C ILE A 183 0.34 2.61 -5.07
N VAL A 184 -0.64 3.04 -5.85
CA VAL A 184 -1.89 2.30 -6.06
C VAL A 184 -1.62 0.93 -6.66
N ASP A 185 -0.73 0.82 -7.65
CA ASP A 185 -0.37 -0.45 -8.29
C ASP A 185 0.26 -1.42 -7.29
N LEU A 186 1.12 -0.95 -6.42
CA LEU A 186 1.77 -1.74 -5.38
C LEU A 186 0.85 -2.10 -4.22
N SER A 187 -0.26 -1.37 -4.04
CA SER A 187 -1.13 -1.52 -2.86
C SER A 187 -2.02 -2.75 -2.94
N ASP A 188 -2.18 -3.40 -1.80
CA ASP A 188 -3.12 -4.50 -1.59
C ASP A 188 -4.53 -3.99 -1.27
N LEU A 189 -4.59 -2.79 -0.68
CA LEU A 189 -5.82 -2.11 -0.31
C LEU A 189 -5.64 -0.61 -0.50
N VAL A 190 -6.64 0.04 -1.10
CA VAL A 190 -6.66 1.48 -1.34
C VAL A 190 -7.92 2.08 -0.73
N LEU A 191 -7.76 2.95 0.25
CA LEU A 191 -8.84 3.70 0.87
C LEU A 191 -8.88 5.09 0.25
N VAL A 192 -9.98 5.43 -0.40
CA VAL A 192 -10.17 6.74 -1.05
C VAL A 192 -11.15 7.56 -0.23
N PHE A 193 -10.65 8.64 0.39
CA PHE A 193 -11.40 9.49 1.30
C PHE A 193 -12.02 10.69 0.59
N PHE A 194 -13.30 10.93 0.87
CA PHE A 194 -14.09 12.08 0.42
C PHE A 194 -14.62 12.83 1.63
N ASP A 195 -14.75 14.15 1.49
CA ASP A 195 -15.34 15.02 2.52
C ASP A 195 -16.84 15.22 2.24
N ALA A 196 -17.71 14.84 3.17
CA ALA A 196 -19.17 14.96 3.02
C ALA A 196 -19.65 16.41 2.91
N ARG A 197 -18.85 17.39 3.32
CA ARG A 197 -19.14 18.82 3.13
C ARG A 197 -19.06 19.24 1.65
N HIS A 198 -18.31 18.47 0.86
CA HIS A 198 -18.11 18.68 -0.57
C HIS A 198 -18.30 17.36 -1.32
N PRO A 199 -19.54 16.81 -1.34
CA PRO A 199 -19.81 15.48 -1.88
C PRO A 199 -19.64 15.37 -3.38
N GLU A 200 -19.58 16.51 -4.07
CA GLU A 200 -19.33 16.56 -5.51
C GLU A 200 -17.84 16.36 -5.79
N PRO A 201 -17.49 15.45 -6.70
CA PRO A 201 -16.10 15.13 -7.01
C PRO A 201 -15.34 16.22 -7.77
N GLY A 202 -15.80 17.48 -7.79
CA GLY A 202 -15.22 18.57 -8.54
C GLY A 202 -13.74 18.82 -8.21
N ALA A 203 -13.38 18.93 -6.92
CA ALA A 203 -11.99 19.11 -6.49
C ALA A 203 -11.14 17.83 -6.66
N MET A 204 -11.78 16.67 -6.75
CA MET A 204 -11.12 15.37 -7.00
C MET A 204 -11.21 14.93 -8.46
N HIS A 205 -11.81 15.72 -9.32
CA HIS A 205 -12.09 15.31 -10.71
C HIS A 205 -10.86 14.72 -11.40
N ASP A 206 -9.75 15.43 -11.33
CA ASP A 206 -8.52 15.01 -11.99
C ASP A 206 -7.85 13.82 -11.28
N THR A 207 -7.92 13.80 -9.95
CA THR A 207 -7.41 12.67 -9.15
C THR A 207 -8.24 11.42 -9.36
N LEU A 208 -9.57 11.56 -9.41
CA LEU A 208 -10.46 10.45 -9.74
C LEU A 208 -10.30 10.01 -11.20
N GLU A 209 -10.09 10.92 -12.13
CA GLU A 209 -9.89 10.58 -13.53
C GLU A 209 -8.58 9.79 -13.73
N HIS A 210 -7.51 10.14 -13.03
CA HIS A 210 -6.25 9.41 -13.06
C HIS A 210 -6.25 8.14 -12.22
N LEU A 211 -6.74 8.18 -10.97
CA LEU A 211 -6.73 7.01 -10.08
C LEU A 211 -7.85 6.04 -10.38
N VAL A 212 -8.95 6.51 -10.92
CA VAL A 212 -10.20 5.79 -11.04
C VAL A 212 -10.58 5.51 -12.49
N GLY A 213 -10.29 6.39 -13.42
CA GLY A 213 -10.45 6.14 -14.85
C GLY A 213 -9.70 4.88 -15.28
N ASN A 214 -8.55 4.64 -14.67
CA ASN A 214 -7.78 3.41 -14.85
C ASN A 214 -8.33 2.22 -14.04
N THR A 215 -9.10 2.43 -12.97
CA THR A 215 -9.58 1.33 -12.10
C THR A 215 -10.76 0.57 -12.68
N ILE A 216 -11.56 1.17 -13.54
CA ILE A 216 -12.74 0.55 -14.16
C ILE A 216 -12.35 -0.68 -14.99
N ASN A 217 -11.19 -0.62 -15.62
CA ASN A 217 -10.65 -1.70 -16.45
C ASN A 217 -9.70 -2.63 -15.69
N ARG A 218 -9.51 -2.43 -14.38
CA ARG A 218 -8.59 -3.22 -13.56
C ARG A 218 -9.28 -4.49 -13.07
N SER A 219 -8.57 -5.60 -13.17
CA SER A 219 -8.98 -6.88 -12.58
C SER A 219 -8.98 -6.87 -11.04
N ASP A 220 -8.35 -5.87 -10.41
CA ASP A 220 -8.15 -5.72 -8.97
C ASP A 220 -9.02 -4.60 -8.34
N SER A 221 -10.17 -4.28 -8.94
CA SER A 221 -11.09 -3.23 -8.48
C SER A 221 -11.61 -3.46 -7.04
N GLU A 222 -11.61 -4.70 -6.56
CA GLU A 222 -12.03 -5.04 -5.19
C GLU A 222 -11.11 -4.51 -4.08
N LYS A 223 -9.89 -4.08 -4.44
CA LYS A 223 -8.98 -3.46 -3.47
C LYS A 223 -9.35 -2.03 -3.09
N PHE A 224 -10.31 -1.40 -3.78
CA PHE A 224 -10.71 -0.01 -3.51
C PHE A 224 -11.88 0.06 -2.53
N LEU A 225 -11.70 0.85 -1.47
CA LEU A 225 -12.75 1.24 -0.54
C LEU A 225 -12.99 2.76 -0.67
N TYR A 226 -14.21 3.15 -0.99
CA TYR A 226 -14.60 4.55 -1.11
C TYR A 226 -15.26 4.98 0.19
N ILE A 227 -14.71 6.02 0.84
CA ILE A 227 -15.07 6.43 2.19
C ILE A 227 -15.51 7.88 2.18
N LEU A 228 -16.80 8.11 2.41
CA LEU A 228 -17.36 9.43 2.67
C LEU A 228 -17.21 9.74 4.14
N ASN A 229 -16.28 10.62 4.48
CA ASN A 229 -15.99 11.01 5.85
C ASN A 229 -16.70 12.33 6.21
N LYS A 230 -16.82 12.61 7.52
CA LYS A 230 -17.48 13.80 8.10
C LYS A 230 -19.00 13.87 7.81
N ILE A 231 -19.62 12.70 7.75
CA ILE A 231 -21.07 12.62 7.49
C ILE A 231 -21.92 13.27 8.62
N ASP A 232 -21.34 13.45 9.81
CA ASP A 232 -21.93 14.19 10.92
C ASP A 232 -22.32 15.63 10.56
N THR A 233 -21.59 16.26 9.66
CA THR A 233 -21.91 17.61 9.17
C THR A 233 -23.19 17.64 8.33
N ALA A 234 -23.40 16.59 7.51
CA ALA A 234 -24.61 16.45 6.70
C ALA A 234 -25.83 16.01 7.54
N ALA A 235 -25.60 15.31 8.66
CA ALA A 235 -26.67 14.90 9.58
C ALA A 235 -27.37 16.06 10.29
N GLN A 236 -26.79 17.27 10.27
CA GLN A 236 -27.44 18.48 10.80
C GLN A 236 -28.47 19.06 9.82
N GLU A 237 -28.40 18.74 8.55
CA GLU A 237 -29.24 19.32 7.48
C GLU A 237 -30.43 18.42 7.10
N ASP A 238 -30.88 17.57 8.00
CA ASP A 238 -32.04 16.65 7.86
C ASP A 238 -32.04 15.65 6.71
N ASN A 239 -30.96 15.57 5.90
CA ASN A 239 -30.95 14.65 4.75
C ASN A 239 -29.60 14.02 4.41
N PRO A 240 -28.94 13.33 5.36
CA PRO A 240 -27.65 12.71 5.12
C PRO A 240 -27.69 11.55 4.12
N GLU A 241 -28.83 10.86 4.00
CA GLU A 241 -29.01 9.82 2.98
C GLU A 241 -28.97 10.39 1.56
N ALA A 242 -29.48 11.61 1.36
CA ALA A 242 -29.40 12.29 0.07
C ALA A 242 -27.97 12.67 -0.29
N VAL A 243 -27.15 13.08 0.70
CA VAL A 243 -25.73 13.36 0.50
C VAL A 243 -24.98 12.09 0.07
N VAL A 244 -25.18 10.97 0.76
CA VAL A 244 -24.58 9.67 0.38
C VAL A 244 -25.04 9.25 -1.01
N ALA A 245 -26.33 9.37 -1.33
CA ALA A 245 -26.85 9.00 -2.64
C ALA A 245 -26.35 9.93 -3.75
N ALA A 246 -26.19 11.24 -3.50
CA ALA A 246 -25.61 12.18 -4.44
C ALA A 246 -24.14 11.86 -4.73
N TRP A 247 -23.37 11.58 -3.69
CA TRP A 247 -21.97 11.16 -3.80
C TRP A 247 -21.84 9.86 -4.62
N GLN A 248 -22.63 8.82 -4.30
CA GLN A 248 -22.60 7.57 -5.04
C GLN A 248 -22.99 7.74 -6.51
N ARG A 249 -24.00 8.57 -6.81
CA ARG A 249 -24.37 8.91 -8.20
C ARG A 249 -23.24 9.64 -8.93
N ALA A 250 -22.56 10.57 -8.25
CA ALA A 250 -21.44 11.30 -8.84
C ALA A 250 -20.26 10.36 -9.16
N LEU A 251 -19.95 9.40 -8.28
CA LEU A 251 -18.94 8.37 -8.54
C LEU A 251 -19.34 7.46 -9.70
N ALA A 252 -20.59 7.00 -9.72
CA ALA A 252 -21.13 6.16 -10.80
C ALA A 252 -21.11 6.88 -12.16
N ALA A 253 -21.41 8.18 -12.19
CA ALA A 253 -21.33 9.00 -13.41
C ALA A 253 -19.89 9.11 -13.95
N LYS A 254 -18.88 8.93 -13.11
CA LYS A 254 -17.46 8.83 -13.48
C LYS A 254 -17.02 7.41 -13.80
N GLY A 255 -17.95 6.45 -13.81
CA GLY A 255 -17.68 5.06 -14.11
C GLY A 255 -17.29 4.19 -12.92
N LEU A 256 -17.28 4.75 -11.69
CA LEU A 256 -17.02 4.03 -10.46
C LEU A 256 -18.26 3.26 -10.01
N THR A 257 -18.51 2.16 -10.65
CA THR A 257 -19.62 1.26 -10.32
C THR A 257 -19.20 0.04 -9.50
N ALA A 258 -17.89 -0.23 -9.43
CA ALA A 258 -17.30 -1.32 -8.66
C ALA A 258 -16.58 -0.77 -7.42
N GLY A 259 -16.57 -1.55 -6.33
CA GLY A 259 -15.95 -1.19 -5.06
C GLY A 259 -16.95 -1.17 -3.91
N ARG A 260 -16.45 -0.92 -2.71
CA ARG A 260 -17.26 -0.85 -1.49
C ARG A 260 -17.33 0.58 -1.00
N PHE A 261 -18.53 1.01 -0.59
CA PHE A 261 -18.83 2.38 -0.20
C PHE A 261 -19.17 2.41 1.28
N TYR A 262 -18.49 3.29 2.02
CA TYR A 262 -18.64 3.46 3.46
C TYR A 262 -18.88 4.92 3.80
N SER A 263 -19.60 5.19 4.89
CA SER A 263 -19.83 6.53 5.41
C SER A 263 -19.46 6.59 6.89
N ILE A 264 -18.47 7.42 7.22
CA ILE A 264 -17.93 7.51 8.57
C ILE A 264 -17.80 8.95 9.05
N TYR A 265 -17.54 9.10 10.34
CA TYR A 265 -17.09 10.35 10.96
C TYR A 265 -16.24 10.03 12.19
N ASN A 266 -15.49 11.02 12.68
CA ASN A 266 -14.75 10.89 13.93
C ASN A 266 -15.57 11.46 15.08
N SER A 267 -15.99 10.61 16.03
CA SER A 267 -16.78 10.99 17.20
C SER A 267 -16.11 12.04 18.09
N ASP A 268 -14.76 12.07 18.12
CA ASP A 268 -14.01 12.99 18.99
C ASP A 268 -14.08 14.45 18.53
N VAL A 269 -14.39 14.68 17.25
CA VAL A 269 -14.48 16.01 16.63
C VAL A 269 -15.80 16.23 15.91
N ALA A 270 -16.77 15.34 16.16
CA ALA A 270 -18.08 15.37 15.51
C ALA A 270 -18.90 16.60 15.92
N VAL A 271 -19.65 17.11 14.97
CA VAL A 271 -20.65 18.13 15.24
C VAL A 271 -21.85 17.48 15.95
N PRO A 272 -22.35 18.03 17.09
CA PRO A 272 -23.43 17.40 17.84
C PRO A 272 -24.73 17.26 17.03
N ILE A 273 -25.18 16.03 16.84
CA ILE A 273 -26.49 15.74 16.23
C ILE A 273 -27.57 15.89 17.29
N LYS A 274 -28.51 16.82 17.09
CA LYS A 274 -29.54 17.20 18.10
C LYS A 274 -30.60 16.13 18.29
N ASP A 275 -31.04 15.47 17.22
CA ASP A 275 -32.03 14.40 17.27
C ASP A 275 -31.40 13.11 17.76
N GLU A 276 -31.87 12.55 18.86
CA GLU A 276 -31.29 11.35 19.48
C GLU A 276 -31.51 10.09 18.63
N ALA A 277 -32.63 9.97 17.93
CA ALA A 277 -32.92 8.82 17.10
C ALA A 277 -32.02 8.82 15.84
N VAL A 278 -31.84 9.98 15.23
CA VAL A 278 -30.94 10.22 14.13
C VAL A 278 -29.50 9.92 14.56
N ARG A 279 -29.09 10.49 15.72
CA ARG A 279 -27.74 10.28 16.26
C ARG A 279 -27.44 8.79 16.46
N LYS A 280 -28.28 8.03 17.14
CA LYS A 280 -28.08 6.60 17.40
C LYS A 280 -27.97 5.80 16.10
N ARG A 281 -28.77 6.11 15.08
CA ARG A 281 -28.70 5.46 13.78
C ARG A 281 -27.38 5.73 13.07
N PHE A 282 -26.90 6.98 13.10
CA PHE A 282 -25.63 7.36 12.51
C PHE A 282 -24.43 6.79 13.25
N GLU A 283 -24.43 6.83 14.58
CA GLU A 283 -23.40 6.20 15.41
C GLU A 283 -23.30 4.69 15.08
N SER A 284 -24.42 3.98 15.08
CA SER A 284 -24.45 2.54 14.78
C SER A 284 -23.94 2.25 13.36
N LYS A 285 -24.38 3.03 12.37
CA LYS A 285 -23.90 2.86 10.98
C LYS A 285 -22.42 3.15 10.85
N CYS A 286 -21.93 4.23 11.45
CA CYS A 286 -20.53 4.63 11.44
C CYS A 286 -19.65 3.55 12.10
N GLU A 287 -20.07 2.98 13.22
CA GLU A 287 -19.34 1.91 13.90
C GLU A 287 -19.28 0.64 13.04
N GLN A 288 -20.39 0.25 12.41
CA GLN A 288 -20.43 -0.88 11.48
C GLN A 288 -19.49 -0.66 10.30
N ASP A 289 -19.52 0.52 9.68
CA ASP A 289 -18.67 0.84 8.53
C ASP A 289 -17.19 0.90 8.92
N LYS A 290 -16.84 1.49 10.07
CA LYS A 290 -15.48 1.49 10.62
C LYS A 290 -14.98 0.06 10.89
N ALA A 291 -15.81 -0.77 11.54
CA ALA A 291 -15.46 -2.16 11.81
C ALA A 291 -15.22 -2.93 10.52
N ALA A 292 -16.05 -2.74 9.50
CA ALA A 292 -15.88 -3.40 8.20
C ALA A 292 -14.59 -2.94 7.48
N ILE A 293 -14.23 -1.66 7.56
CA ILE A 293 -12.97 -1.14 7.01
C ILE A 293 -11.78 -1.75 7.77
N PHE A 294 -11.81 -1.76 9.09
CA PHE A 294 -10.73 -2.31 9.92
C PHE A 294 -10.55 -3.82 9.69
N GLU A 295 -11.66 -4.55 9.58
CA GLU A 295 -11.62 -5.97 9.23
C GLU A 295 -11.00 -6.19 7.85
N ARG A 296 -11.33 -5.35 6.86
CA ARG A 296 -10.72 -5.44 5.53
C ARG A 296 -9.21 -5.17 5.56
N ILE A 297 -8.75 -4.22 6.38
CA ILE A 297 -7.32 -3.96 6.61
C ILE A 297 -6.63 -5.20 7.23
N HIS A 298 -7.30 -5.93 8.09
CA HIS A 298 -6.78 -7.19 8.65
C HIS A 298 -6.71 -8.30 7.61
N GLN A 299 -7.74 -8.45 6.79
CA GLN A 299 -7.83 -9.52 5.78
C GLN A 299 -6.70 -9.45 4.74
N VAL A 300 -6.22 -8.25 4.36
CA VAL A 300 -5.11 -8.11 3.41
C VAL A 300 -3.81 -8.76 3.89
N GLU A 301 -3.58 -8.85 5.20
CA GLU A 301 -2.41 -9.53 5.76
C GLU A 301 -2.44 -11.04 5.47
N VAL A 302 -3.60 -11.64 5.65
CA VAL A 302 -3.82 -13.06 5.33
C VAL A 302 -3.70 -13.30 3.82
N GLU A 303 -4.34 -12.47 3.01
CA GLU A 303 -4.27 -12.55 1.55
C GLU A 303 -2.83 -12.38 1.03
N ARG A 304 -2.04 -11.48 1.65
CA ARG A 304 -0.62 -11.31 1.30
C ARG A 304 0.17 -12.58 1.60
N SER A 305 -0.07 -13.20 2.73
CA SER A 305 0.59 -14.47 3.10
C SER A 305 0.33 -15.57 2.07
N TYR A 306 -0.91 -15.70 1.59
CA TYR A 306 -1.23 -16.65 0.51
C TYR A 306 -0.52 -16.30 -0.81
N ARG A 307 -0.45 -15.02 -1.17
CA ARG A 307 0.26 -14.59 -2.39
C ARG A 307 1.76 -14.86 -2.33
N ILE A 308 2.38 -14.68 -1.16
CA ILE A 308 3.79 -14.99 -0.95
C ILE A 308 4.06 -16.50 -1.17
N VAL A 309 3.22 -17.35 -0.58
CA VAL A 309 3.34 -18.80 -0.77
C VAL A 309 3.09 -19.19 -2.24
N GLY A 310 2.11 -18.56 -2.88
CA GLY A 310 1.83 -18.76 -4.31
C GLY A 310 3.01 -18.33 -5.19
N ALA A 311 3.66 -17.21 -4.90
CA ALA A 311 4.86 -16.75 -5.62
C ALA A 311 6.02 -17.76 -5.49
N LEU A 312 6.28 -18.28 -4.28
CA LEU A 312 7.27 -19.34 -4.07
C LEU A 312 6.97 -20.57 -4.91
N GLN A 313 5.70 -20.98 -4.95
CA GLN A 313 5.25 -22.14 -5.71
C GLN A 313 5.42 -21.94 -7.23
N THR A 314 5.04 -20.76 -7.73
CA THR A 314 5.18 -20.39 -9.15
C THR A 314 6.65 -20.39 -9.57
N ILE A 315 7.51 -19.66 -8.84
CA ILE A 315 8.95 -19.61 -9.16
C ILE A 315 9.58 -21.01 -9.13
N SER A 316 9.23 -21.83 -8.13
CA SER A 316 9.74 -23.20 -8.04
C SER A 316 9.29 -24.05 -9.22
N SER A 317 8.03 -23.94 -9.63
CA SER A 317 7.46 -24.65 -10.79
C SER A 317 8.08 -24.20 -12.11
N ASP A 318 8.33 -22.91 -12.28
CA ASP A 318 8.98 -22.37 -13.48
C ASP A 318 10.41 -22.88 -13.60
N ILE A 319 11.17 -22.92 -12.50
CA ILE A 319 12.52 -23.50 -12.49
C ILE A 319 12.46 -24.98 -12.85
N GLU A 320 11.57 -25.76 -12.28
CA GLU A 320 11.45 -27.20 -12.51
C GLU A 320 10.98 -27.53 -13.92
N ASN A 321 9.93 -26.88 -14.41
CA ASN A 321 9.21 -27.29 -15.61
C ASN A 321 9.64 -26.54 -16.88
N VAL A 322 10.26 -25.36 -16.75
CA VAL A 322 10.69 -24.54 -17.89
C VAL A 322 12.21 -24.45 -17.95
N VAL A 323 12.84 -23.99 -16.87
CA VAL A 323 14.28 -23.68 -16.89
C VAL A 323 15.12 -24.96 -16.95
N MET A 324 14.85 -25.95 -16.09
CA MET A 324 15.61 -27.21 -16.03
C MET A 324 15.56 -28.00 -17.34
N PRO A 325 14.43 -28.20 -18.02
CA PRO A 325 14.40 -28.85 -19.34
C PRO A 325 15.18 -28.07 -20.39
N THR A 326 15.05 -26.74 -20.42
CA THR A 326 15.79 -25.89 -21.37
C THR A 326 17.30 -25.98 -21.18
N VAL A 327 17.79 -25.91 -19.95
CA VAL A 327 19.20 -26.06 -19.62
C VAL A 327 19.73 -27.47 -20.03
N LYS A 328 18.94 -28.51 -19.71
CA LYS A 328 19.29 -29.90 -20.08
C LYS A 328 19.36 -30.06 -21.58
N GLU A 329 18.45 -29.48 -22.34
CA GLU A 329 18.48 -29.53 -23.80
C GLU A 329 19.69 -28.77 -24.37
N ALA A 330 19.99 -27.58 -23.86
CA ALA A 330 21.18 -26.80 -24.24
C ALA A 330 22.48 -27.56 -23.96
N MET A 331 22.59 -28.19 -22.78
CA MET A 331 23.74 -29.04 -22.44
C MET A 331 23.87 -30.23 -23.39
N ASN A 332 22.79 -30.90 -23.74
CA ASN A 332 22.79 -32.02 -24.67
C ASN A 332 23.21 -31.59 -26.08
N ARG A 333 22.78 -30.41 -26.55
CA ARG A 333 23.21 -29.84 -27.83
C ARG A 333 24.71 -29.53 -27.80
N TRP A 334 25.19 -28.89 -26.72
CA TRP A 334 26.60 -28.56 -26.54
C TRP A 334 27.48 -29.83 -26.52
N LEU A 335 27.11 -30.86 -25.76
CA LEU A 335 27.80 -32.13 -25.70
C LEU A 335 27.89 -32.80 -27.07
N LYS A 336 26.82 -32.76 -27.86
CA LYS A 336 26.84 -33.28 -29.24
C LYS A 336 27.85 -32.53 -30.12
N MET A 337 27.92 -31.19 -29.99
CA MET A 337 28.90 -30.39 -30.78
C MET A 337 30.36 -30.62 -30.38
N VAL A 338 30.64 -30.95 -29.12
CA VAL A 338 32.00 -31.15 -28.62
C VAL A 338 32.51 -32.57 -28.87
N LEU A 339 31.59 -33.55 -28.99
CA LEU A 339 31.92 -34.97 -29.21
C LEU A 339 31.89 -35.39 -30.66
N THR A 340 31.44 -34.51 -31.57
CA THR A 340 31.57 -34.68 -33.04
C THR A 340 32.74 -33.87 -33.58
#